data_6d645f1e466d04ba409fdc4a1c2cbecb
#
_entry.id   6d645f1e466d04ba409fdc4a1c2cbecb
#
_cell.length_a   1.000
_cell.length_b   1.000
_cell.length_c   1.000
_cell.angle_alpha   90.00
_cell.angle_beta   90.00
_cell.angle_gamma   90.00
#
_symmetry.space_group_name_H-M   'P 1'
#
loop_
_entity.id
_entity.type
_entity.pdbx_description
1 polymer ?
#
loop_
_entity_poly.entity_id
_entity_poly.type
_entity_poly.pdbx_seq_one_letter_code
_entity_poly.pdbx_strand_id
1 'polypeptide(L)'
;MTKNIEDILGAYEEITDDLYDDLEEALIMGDVGMQTATDIVRELRKRVDAGEVRNPKHAKMVIADIVAKMIDGGEDMGLVTVPSIIMVIGVNGAGKTTTIGKMAAMYKAQGKKVILGAADTFRAAAIEQLEVWADRAGVELVKHKEGSDPAAVVFDTIEAGLARDSDIIICDTAGRLHNKKNLMEELAKIYRIIDKKLPYCDREILLVLDATTGQNAVNQAKEFMNVAEITGIVLTKLDGTARGGVVLTIKNELKIPVKFIGVGEKLDDLQPFKPDVFAKALFENTEETHKDEDDE
;
A
#
# COMPACT_ATOMS: atom_id res chain seq x y z
N MET A 1 3.43 21.58 -18.09
CA MET A 1 2.31 20.80 -18.63
C MET A 1 2.83 19.39 -18.87
N THR A 2 2.46 18.43 -18.06
CA THR A 2 2.79 17.01 -18.25
C THR A 2 1.93 16.50 -19.39
N LYS A 3 2.53 16.16 -20.53
CA LYS A 3 1.81 15.47 -21.62
C LYS A 3 1.24 14.19 -21.05
N ASN A 4 -0.07 14.02 -21.11
CA ASN A 4 -0.72 12.77 -20.75
C ASN A 4 -0.37 11.70 -21.80
N ILE A 5 -0.25 10.44 -21.42
CA ILE A 5 0.00 9.32 -22.34
C ILE A 5 -1.01 9.34 -23.51
N GLU A 6 -2.24 9.72 -23.24
CA GLU A 6 -3.29 9.85 -24.26
C GLU A 6 -2.98 10.95 -25.29
N ASP A 7 -2.48 12.10 -24.86
CA ASP A 7 -2.07 13.19 -25.74
C ASP A 7 -0.90 12.77 -26.63
N ILE A 8 0.06 12.02 -26.05
CA ILE A 8 1.19 11.47 -26.80
C ILE A 8 0.70 10.49 -27.85
N LEU A 9 -0.07 9.48 -27.46
CA LEU A 9 -0.61 8.49 -28.39
C LEU A 9 -1.52 9.09 -29.48
N GLY A 10 -2.19 10.21 -29.16
CA GLY A 10 -3.02 10.96 -30.11
C GLY A 10 -2.23 11.81 -31.09
N ALA A 11 -0.99 12.16 -30.78
CA ALA A 11 -0.13 12.98 -31.63
C ALA A 11 0.55 12.20 -32.78
N TYR A 12 0.57 10.87 -32.67
CA TYR A 12 1.21 10.00 -33.65
C TYR A 12 0.18 9.27 -34.53
N GLU A 13 0.44 9.20 -35.83
CA GLU A 13 -0.36 8.39 -36.77
C GLU A 13 0.15 6.94 -36.84
N GLU A 14 1.46 6.74 -36.64
CA GLU A 14 2.14 5.45 -36.72
C GLU A 14 2.99 5.22 -35.45
N ILE A 15 3.32 3.96 -35.18
CA ILE A 15 4.19 3.58 -34.06
C ILE A 15 5.65 3.71 -34.50
N THR A 16 6.32 4.72 -34.03
CA THR A 16 7.72 5.05 -34.34
C THR A 16 8.62 4.96 -33.10
N ASP A 17 9.93 5.02 -33.30
CA ASP A 17 10.88 5.06 -32.18
C ASP A 17 10.67 6.30 -31.32
N ASP A 18 10.37 7.46 -31.92
CA ASP A 18 10.07 8.70 -31.19
C ASP A 18 8.85 8.56 -30.27
N LEU A 19 7.82 7.77 -30.68
CA LEU A 19 6.67 7.48 -29.81
C LEU A 19 7.08 6.71 -28.55
N TYR A 20 7.99 5.74 -28.66
CA TYR A 20 8.46 4.99 -27.50
C TYR A 20 9.26 5.88 -26.55
N ASP A 21 10.09 6.77 -27.04
CA ASP A 21 10.88 7.70 -26.26
C ASP A 21 9.96 8.68 -25.50
N ASP A 22 8.97 9.26 -26.17
CA ASP A 22 7.95 10.14 -25.59
C ASP A 22 7.11 9.42 -24.51
N LEU A 23 6.75 8.14 -24.72
CA LEU A 23 6.03 7.32 -23.76
C LEU A 23 6.87 7.03 -22.51
N GLU A 24 8.16 6.71 -22.69
CA GLU A 24 9.07 6.46 -21.57
C GLU A 24 9.24 7.74 -20.72
N GLU A 25 9.44 8.90 -21.36
CA GLU A 25 9.51 10.19 -20.68
C GLU A 25 8.23 10.49 -19.89
N ALA A 26 7.06 10.27 -20.51
CA ALA A 26 5.77 10.51 -19.84
C ALA A 26 5.55 9.60 -18.63
N LEU A 27 5.93 8.33 -18.71
CA LEU A 27 5.87 7.39 -17.58
C LEU A 27 6.77 7.87 -16.43
N ILE A 28 8.00 8.29 -16.73
CA ILE A 28 8.93 8.82 -15.72
C ILE A 28 8.37 10.10 -15.09
N MET A 29 7.82 11.00 -15.87
CA MET A 29 7.15 12.21 -15.40
C MET A 29 5.89 11.91 -14.55
N GLY A 30 5.30 10.72 -14.72
CA GLY A 30 4.21 10.17 -13.91
C GLY A 30 4.65 9.44 -12.65
N ASP A 31 5.88 9.65 -12.15
CA ASP A 31 6.50 8.99 -10.99
C ASP A 31 6.72 7.47 -11.16
N VAL A 32 6.69 6.96 -12.39
CA VAL A 32 7.18 5.60 -12.68
C VAL A 32 8.71 5.62 -12.65
N GLY A 33 9.32 4.69 -11.91
CA GLY A 33 10.79 4.57 -11.89
C GLY A 33 11.35 4.27 -13.29
N MET A 34 12.52 4.80 -13.60
CA MET A 34 13.15 4.67 -14.93
C MET A 34 13.19 3.20 -15.40
N GLN A 35 13.63 2.26 -14.58
CA GLN A 35 13.71 0.85 -14.95
C GLN A 35 12.32 0.29 -15.29
N THR A 36 11.30 0.65 -14.51
CA THR A 36 9.92 0.20 -14.74
C THR A 36 9.34 0.80 -16.02
N ALA A 37 9.60 2.08 -16.30
CA ALA A 37 9.19 2.73 -17.56
C ALA A 37 9.82 2.03 -18.75
N THR A 38 11.14 1.79 -18.73
CA THR A 38 11.86 1.05 -19.76
C THR A 38 11.28 -0.36 -19.97
N ASP A 39 10.93 -1.07 -18.87
CA ASP A 39 10.36 -2.42 -18.94
C ASP A 39 8.97 -2.41 -19.62
N ILE A 40 8.12 -1.41 -19.30
CA ILE A 40 6.80 -1.24 -19.95
C ILE A 40 6.96 -0.98 -21.44
N VAL A 41 7.81 -0.04 -21.82
CA VAL A 41 8.04 0.32 -23.23
C VAL A 41 8.65 -0.85 -24.00
N ARG A 42 9.59 -1.58 -23.42
CA ARG A 42 10.17 -2.79 -24.02
C ARG A 42 9.13 -3.87 -24.26
N GLU A 43 8.20 -4.08 -23.33
CA GLU A 43 7.13 -5.05 -23.49
C GLU A 43 6.11 -4.61 -24.57
N LEU A 44 5.79 -3.30 -24.61
CA LEU A 44 4.98 -2.75 -25.69
C LEU A 44 5.63 -2.98 -27.06
N ARG A 45 6.94 -2.69 -27.20
CA ARG A 45 7.70 -2.89 -28.45
C ARG A 45 7.63 -4.36 -28.91
N LYS A 46 7.79 -5.33 -28.01
CA LYS A 46 7.65 -6.75 -28.33
C LYS A 46 6.27 -7.10 -28.88
N ARG A 47 5.20 -6.54 -28.31
CA ARG A 47 3.83 -6.79 -28.78
C ARG A 47 3.53 -6.10 -30.11
N VAL A 48 4.17 -4.97 -30.38
CA VAL A 48 4.12 -4.33 -31.72
C VAL A 48 4.81 -5.22 -32.75
N ASP A 49 6.01 -5.73 -32.45
CA ASP A 49 6.76 -6.63 -33.33
C ASP A 49 6.02 -7.94 -33.59
N ALA A 50 5.25 -8.43 -32.60
CA ALA A 50 4.37 -9.59 -32.75
C ALA A 50 3.08 -9.32 -33.53
N GLY A 51 2.82 -8.07 -33.96
CA GLY A 51 1.62 -7.67 -34.70
C GLY A 51 0.35 -7.57 -33.83
N GLU A 52 0.49 -7.57 -32.51
CA GLU A 52 -0.64 -7.45 -31.58
C GLU A 52 -1.16 -6.01 -31.48
N VAL A 53 -0.33 -5.00 -31.80
CA VAL A 53 -0.68 -3.59 -31.73
C VAL A 53 -0.83 -3.02 -33.14
N ARG A 54 -2.01 -2.49 -33.44
CA ARG A 54 -2.36 -2.06 -34.83
C ARG A 54 -2.07 -0.58 -35.13
N ASN A 55 -2.14 0.27 -34.10
CA ASN A 55 -1.95 1.70 -34.20
C ASN A 55 -1.71 2.32 -32.82
N PRO A 56 -1.29 3.60 -32.72
CA PRO A 56 -1.05 4.26 -31.44
C PRO A 56 -2.26 4.26 -30.49
N LYS A 57 -3.48 4.40 -30.98
CA LYS A 57 -4.69 4.34 -30.12
C LYS A 57 -4.88 2.96 -29.50
N HIS A 58 -4.55 1.89 -30.21
CA HIS A 58 -4.58 0.53 -29.66
C HIS A 58 -3.47 0.30 -28.62
N ALA A 59 -2.34 1.00 -28.75
CA ALA A 59 -1.25 0.92 -27.79
C ALA A 59 -1.69 1.31 -26.37
N LYS A 60 -2.64 2.25 -26.18
CA LYS A 60 -3.20 2.60 -24.86
C LYS A 60 -3.75 1.39 -24.12
N MET A 61 -4.59 0.59 -24.78
CA MET A 61 -5.18 -0.61 -24.20
C MET A 61 -4.11 -1.67 -23.87
N VAL A 62 -3.12 -1.79 -24.75
CA VAL A 62 -2.02 -2.74 -24.57
C VAL A 62 -1.11 -2.32 -23.42
N ILE A 63 -0.82 -1.03 -23.26
CA ILE A 63 -0.06 -0.51 -22.10
C ILE A 63 -0.85 -0.77 -20.80
N ALA A 64 -2.15 -0.53 -20.78
CA ALA A 64 -2.98 -0.81 -19.62
C ALA A 64 -2.95 -2.31 -19.25
N ASP A 65 -3.01 -3.23 -20.23
CA ASP A 65 -2.88 -4.67 -20.02
C ASP A 65 -1.47 -5.08 -19.51
N ILE A 66 -0.42 -4.48 -20.06
CA ILE A 66 0.97 -4.69 -19.61
C ILE A 66 1.09 -4.27 -18.14
N VAL A 67 0.59 -3.09 -17.80
CA VAL A 67 0.62 -2.55 -16.44
C VAL A 67 -0.21 -3.42 -15.49
N ALA A 68 -1.44 -3.78 -15.85
CA ALA A 68 -2.28 -4.65 -15.03
C ALA A 68 -1.56 -5.97 -14.70
N LYS A 69 -0.98 -6.63 -15.70
CA LYS A 69 -0.20 -7.87 -15.50
C LYS A 69 1.06 -7.68 -14.67
N MET A 70 1.70 -6.51 -14.77
CA MET A 70 2.90 -6.19 -14.00
C MET A 70 2.61 -6.06 -12.50
N ILE A 71 1.45 -5.51 -12.15
CA ILE A 71 1.06 -5.25 -10.76
C ILE A 71 0.15 -6.32 -10.16
N ASP A 72 -0.25 -7.31 -10.93
CA ASP A 72 -1.10 -8.41 -10.49
C ASP A 72 -0.40 -9.37 -9.51
N GLY A 73 -1.18 -9.97 -8.61
CA GLY A 73 -0.81 -11.09 -7.76
C GLY A 73 -0.39 -10.70 -6.34
N GLY A 74 -0.94 -11.46 -5.39
CA GLY A 74 -0.60 -11.37 -3.96
C GLY A 74 -1.40 -10.35 -3.16
N GLU A 75 -2.51 -9.83 -3.70
CA GLU A 75 -3.35 -8.82 -3.03
C GLU A 75 -4.15 -9.40 -1.86
N ASP A 76 -4.42 -10.70 -1.86
CA ASP A 76 -5.13 -11.38 -0.77
C ASP A 76 -4.30 -11.34 0.51
N MET A 77 -4.97 -11.05 1.62
CA MET A 77 -4.35 -11.05 2.96
C MET A 77 -4.05 -12.45 3.49
N GLY A 78 -4.70 -13.50 2.96
CA GLY A 78 -4.45 -14.88 3.37
C GLY A 78 -4.74 -15.17 4.85
N LEU A 79 -5.58 -14.37 5.52
CA LEU A 79 -5.88 -14.49 6.94
C LEU A 79 -7.01 -15.51 7.17
N VAL A 80 -6.68 -16.78 7.35
CA VAL A 80 -7.65 -17.87 7.58
C VAL A 80 -7.60 -18.43 9.00
N THR A 81 -6.48 -18.26 9.72
CA THR A 81 -6.36 -18.71 11.12
C THR A 81 -7.07 -17.76 12.10
N VAL A 82 -7.49 -18.30 13.24
CA VAL A 82 -8.12 -17.53 14.34
C VAL A 82 -7.32 -17.77 15.64
N PRO A 83 -6.67 -16.73 16.20
CA PRO A 83 -6.50 -15.42 15.58
C PRO A 83 -5.45 -15.40 14.47
N SER A 84 -5.61 -14.48 13.52
CA SER A 84 -4.54 -14.02 12.63
C SER A 84 -3.93 -12.72 13.18
N ILE A 85 -2.67 -12.41 12.85
CA ILE A 85 -2.02 -11.18 13.33
C ILE A 85 -1.51 -10.30 12.17
N ILE A 86 -1.76 -9.01 12.28
CA ILE A 86 -1.27 -7.98 11.35
C ILE A 86 -0.36 -7.03 12.12
N MET A 87 0.90 -6.94 11.68
CA MET A 87 1.84 -5.92 12.14
C MET A 87 1.90 -4.79 11.13
N VAL A 88 1.71 -3.55 11.58
CA VAL A 88 1.75 -2.38 10.69
C VAL A 88 3.02 -1.58 10.97
N ILE A 89 3.90 -1.52 9.96
CA ILE A 89 5.19 -0.83 10.03
C ILE A 89 5.25 0.31 9.02
N GLY A 90 6.22 1.21 9.15
CA GLY A 90 6.41 2.36 8.24
C GLY A 90 6.89 3.59 8.96
N VAL A 91 7.35 4.61 8.24
CA VAL A 91 7.85 5.86 8.83
C VAL A 91 6.74 6.66 9.53
N ASN A 92 7.13 7.59 10.40
CA ASN A 92 6.17 8.51 11.01
C ASN A 92 5.54 9.41 9.93
N GLY A 93 4.22 9.63 10.01
CA GLY A 93 3.46 10.42 9.05
C GLY A 93 3.03 9.67 7.78
N ALA A 94 3.44 8.41 7.58
CA ALA A 94 2.99 7.61 6.44
C ALA A 94 1.52 7.17 6.51
N GLY A 95 0.81 7.40 7.62
CA GLY A 95 -0.60 7.03 7.77
C GLY A 95 -0.85 5.69 8.46
N LYS A 96 0.11 5.13 9.20
CA LYS A 96 -0.03 3.84 9.92
C LYS A 96 -1.28 3.78 10.79
N THR A 97 -1.38 4.69 11.75
CA THR A 97 -2.47 4.72 12.75
C THR A 97 -3.84 4.86 12.09
N THR A 98 -3.94 5.71 11.05
CA THR A 98 -5.15 5.86 10.23
C THR A 98 -5.48 4.57 9.49
N THR A 99 -4.49 3.92 8.88
CA THR A 99 -4.65 2.64 8.19
C THR A 99 -5.17 1.57 9.13
N ILE A 100 -4.59 1.44 10.35
CA ILE A 100 -5.03 0.49 11.37
C ILE A 100 -6.50 0.70 11.73
N GLY A 101 -6.88 1.96 11.98
CA GLY A 101 -8.27 2.29 12.32
C GLY A 101 -9.26 1.94 11.22
N LYS A 102 -8.92 2.24 9.97
CA LYS A 102 -9.74 1.89 8.80
C LYS A 102 -9.82 0.38 8.57
N MET A 103 -8.70 -0.34 8.70
CA MET A 103 -8.68 -1.81 8.62
C MET A 103 -9.54 -2.44 9.71
N ALA A 104 -9.45 -1.95 10.95
CA ALA A 104 -10.25 -2.44 12.06
C ALA A 104 -11.75 -2.28 11.79
N ALA A 105 -12.16 -1.10 11.28
CA ALA A 105 -13.54 -0.85 10.89
C ALA A 105 -14.01 -1.76 9.76
N MET A 106 -13.17 -1.94 8.73
CA MET A 106 -13.44 -2.82 7.58
C MET A 106 -13.65 -4.27 8.02
N TYR A 107 -12.76 -4.85 8.83
CA TYR A 107 -12.90 -6.22 9.31
C TYR A 107 -14.10 -6.38 10.27
N LYS A 108 -14.35 -5.38 11.11
CA LYS A 108 -15.54 -5.39 11.96
C LYS A 108 -16.83 -5.37 11.14
N ALA A 109 -16.89 -4.58 10.07
CA ALA A 109 -18.04 -4.57 9.15
C ALA A 109 -18.26 -5.93 8.45
N GLN A 110 -17.20 -6.74 8.30
CA GLN A 110 -17.25 -8.12 7.83
C GLN A 110 -17.65 -9.13 8.92
N GLY A 111 -18.00 -8.66 10.13
CA GLY A 111 -18.41 -9.49 11.27
C GLY A 111 -17.24 -10.09 12.06
N LYS A 112 -16.00 -9.67 11.81
CA LYS A 112 -14.82 -10.15 12.54
C LYS A 112 -14.67 -9.46 13.89
N LYS A 113 -14.23 -10.21 14.89
CA LYS A 113 -13.81 -9.68 16.18
C LYS A 113 -12.37 -9.20 16.07
N VAL A 114 -12.16 -7.90 16.19
CA VAL A 114 -10.85 -7.26 16.05
C VAL A 114 -10.39 -6.68 17.38
N ILE A 115 -9.10 -6.84 17.68
CA ILE A 115 -8.43 -6.17 18.79
C ILE A 115 -7.20 -5.45 18.31
N LEU A 116 -6.95 -4.23 18.83
CA LEU A 116 -5.80 -3.40 18.49
C LEU A 116 -4.76 -3.39 19.59
N GLY A 117 -3.47 -3.29 19.23
CA GLY A 117 -2.35 -3.10 20.12
C GLY A 117 -1.56 -1.83 19.80
N ALA A 118 -1.48 -0.89 20.76
CA ALA A 118 -0.74 0.36 20.62
C ALA A 118 0.75 0.17 20.95
N ALA A 119 1.51 -0.47 20.04
CA ALA A 119 2.92 -0.75 20.28
C ALA A 119 3.87 0.37 19.79
N ASP A 120 3.42 1.48 19.20
CA ASP A 120 4.20 2.73 19.08
C ASP A 120 4.22 3.47 20.44
N THR A 121 4.84 2.84 21.43
CA THR A 121 4.84 3.30 22.81
C THR A 121 5.69 4.56 23.06
N PHE A 122 6.51 4.96 22.10
CA PHE A 122 7.40 6.11 22.24
C PHE A 122 6.71 7.44 21.96
N ARG A 123 5.46 7.40 21.49
CA ARG A 123 4.71 8.61 21.08
C ARG A 123 3.35 8.61 21.75
N ALA A 124 3.21 9.40 22.82
CA ALA A 124 1.92 9.57 23.49
C ALA A 124 0.79 9.91 22.51
N ALA A 125 1.03 10.86 21.62
CA ALA A 125 0.04 11.26 20.59
C ALA A 125 -0.34 10.13 19.62
N ALA A 126 0.54 9.14 19.36
CA ALA A 126 0.19 7.98 18.53
C ALA A 126 -0.75 7.03 19.28
N ILE A 127 -0.51 6.82 20.56
CA ILE A 127 -1.39 6.01 21.42
C ILE A 127 -2.78 6.65 21.52
N GLU A 128 -2.85 7.95 21.78
CA GLU A 128 -4.11 8.71 21.85
C GLU A 128 -4.86 8.70 20.49
N GLN A 129 -4.13 8.86 19.39
CA GLN A 129 -4.71 8.80 18.06
C GLN A 129 -5.30 7.42 17.75
N LEU A 130 -4.58 6.34 18.12
CA LEU A 130 -5.08 4.98 17.91
C LEU A 130 -6.30 4.68 18.79
N GLU A 131 -6.39 5.25 19.99
CA GLU A 131 -7.56 5.16 20.85
C GLU A 131 -8.79 5.79 20.19
N VAL A 132 -8.66 7.00 19.64
CA VAL A 132 -9.74 7.65 18.89
C VAL A 132 -10.20 6.79 17.70
N TRP A 133 -9.27 6.14 17.00
CA TRP A 133 -9.62 5.24 15.90
C TRP A 133 -10.29 3.95 16.38
N ALA A 134 -9.83 3.38 17.51
CA ALA A 134 -10.45 2.20 18.11
C ALA A 134 -11.91 2.47 18.51
N ASP A 135 -12.16 3.62 19.12
CA ASP A 135 -13.51 4.07 19.50
C ASP A 135 -14.40 4.26 18.28
N ARG A 136 -13.89 4.94 17.22
CA ARG A 136 -14.64 5.13 15.95
C ARG A 136 -14.97 3.81 15.26
N ALA A 137 -14.02 2.88 15.23
CA ALA A 137 -14.24 1.55 14.67
C ALA A 137 -15.07 0.67 15.62
N GLY A 138 -15.20 1.04 16.89
CA GLY A 138 -15.89 0.30 17.95
C GLY A 138 -15.21 -1.03 18.25
N VAL A 139 -13.87 -1.06 18.28
CA VAL A 139 -13.04 -2.21 18.59
C VAL A 139 -12.24 -1.96 19.87
N GLU A 140 -11.78 -3.04 20.52
CA GLU A 140 -10.98 -2.92 21.74
C GLU A 140 -9.52 -2.55 21.42
N LEU A 141 -8.91 -1.79 22.35
CA LEU A 141 -7.51 -1.38 22.29
C LEU A 141 -6.77 -1.82 23.55
N VAL A 142 -5.65 -2.49 23.37
CA VAL A 142 -4.65 -2.73 24.41
C VAL A 142 -3.56 -1.66 24.29
N LYS A 143 -3.32 -0.92 25.38
CA LYS A 143 -2.31 0.13 25.44
C LYS A 143 -1.59 0.12 26.78
N HIS A 144 -0.34 0.54 26.77
CA HIS A 144 0.45 0.79 27.98
C HIS A 144 0.81 2.28 28.09
N LYS A 145 1.50 2.64 29.16
CA LYS A 145 2.04 4.00 29.35
C LYS A 145 3.11 4.28 28.31
N GLU A 146 3.26 5.55 27.94
CA GLU A 146 4.38 6.00 27.11
C GLU A 146 5.72 5.49 27.65
N GLY A 147 6.61 5.09 26.75
CA GLY A 147 7.92 4.52 27.07
C GLY A 147 7.92 3.06 27.54
N SER A 148 6.77 2.38 27.56
CA SER A 148 6.69 0.94 27.83
C SER A 148 7.36 0.14 26.71
N ASP A 149 7.72 -1.11 26.99
CA ASP A 149 8.26 -2.03 26.00
C ASP A 149 7.20 -2.39 24.94
N PRO A 150 7.41 -2.08 23.64
CA PRO A 150 6.50 -2.44 22.57
C PRO A 150 6.15 -3.93 22.54
N ALA A 151 7.13 -4.78 22.80
CA ALA A 151 6.94 -6.22 22.81
C ALA A 151 6.01 -6.69 23.96
N ALA A 152 5.99 -5.98 25.10
CA ALA A 152 5.04 -6.26 26.18
C ALA A 152 3.61 -5.89 25.77
N VAL A 153 3.42 -4.78 25.04
CA VAL A 153 2.10 -4.41 24.50
C VAL A 153 1.59 -5.47 23.54
N VAL A 154 2.43 -5.94 22.60
CA VAL A 154 2.05 -7.00 21.65
C VAL A 154 1.71 -8.30 22.41
N PHE A 155 2.51 -8.66 23.42
CA PHE A 155 2.22 -9.82 24.26
C PHE A 155 0.84 -9.73 24.91
N ASP A 156 0.53 -8.62 25.57
CA ASP A 156 -0.74 -8.44 26.25
C ASP A 156 -1.91 -8.34 25.26
N THR A 157 -1.67 -7.80 24.06
CA THR A 157 -2.67 -7.77 22.98
C THR A 157 -3.01 -9.18 22.51
N ILE A 158 -2.00 -10.05 22.35
CA ILE A 158 -2.21 -11.45 21.98
C ILE A 158 -2.99 -12.19 23.09
N GLU A 159 -2.58 -12.05 24.36
CA GLU A 159 -3.29 -12.68 25.49
C GLU A 159 -4.74 -12.20 25.58
N ALA A 160 -4.97 -10.91 25.40
CA ALA A 160 -6.32 -10.34 25.38
C ALA A 160 -7.13 -10.86 24.18
N GLY A 161 -6.51 -10.95 23.00
CA GLY A 161 -7.14 -11.47 21.79
C GLY A 161 -7.57 -12.93 21.95
N LEU A 162 -6.70 -13.77 22.48
CA LEU A 162 -7.00 -15.17 22.78
C LEU A 162 -8.12 -15.31 23.82
N ALA A 163 -8.09 -14.52 24.90
CA ALA A 163 -9.10 -14.57 25.96
C ALA A 163 -10.49 -14.11 25.50
N ARG A 164 -10.58 -13.36 24.41
CA ARG A 164 -11.82 -12.80 23.84
C ARG A 164 -12.27 -13.47 22.56
N ASP A 165 -11.59 -14.53 22.15
CA ASP A 165 -11.82 -15.21 20.86
C ASP A 165 -11.82 -14.22 19.69
N SER A 166 -10.81 -13.35 19.64
CA SER A 166 -10.65 -12.40 18.54
C SER A 166 -10.23 -13.12 17.27
N ASP A 167 -10.82 -12.72 16.13
CA ASP A 167 -10.44 -13.26 14.81
C ASP A 167 -9.13 -12.65 14.32
N ILE A 168 -8.95 -11.35 14.58
CA ILE A 168 -7.82 -10.56 14.03
C ILE A 168 -7.22 -9.67 15.12
N ILE A 169 -5.89 -9.73 15.23
CA ILE A 169 -5.08 -8.86 16.08
C ILE A 169 -4.33 -7.90 15.16
N ILE A 170 -4.44 -6.58 15.37
CA ILE A 170 -3.69 -5.57 14.59
C ILE A 170 -2.83 -4.75 15.55
N CYS A 171 -1.52 -4.71 15.32
CA CYS A 171 -0.58 -3.97 16.15
C CYS A 171 0.08 -2.83 15.38
N ASP A 172 0.05 -1.61 15.96
CA ASP A 172 0.88 -0.48 15.52
C ASP A 172 2.35 -0.72 15.91
N THR A 173 3.28 -0.08 15.24
CA THR A 173 4.70 -0.10 15.61
C THR A 173 5.34 1.28 15.45
N ALA A 174 6.48 1.48 16.11
CA ALA A 174 7.26 2.69 15.96
C ALA A 174 7.82 2.84 14.54
N GLY A 175 7.79 4.08 14.01
CA GLY A 175 8.26 4.42 12.66
C GLY A 175 9.67 5.00 12.61
N ARG A 176 10.62 4.48 13.43
CA ARG A 176 11.96 5.07 13.64
C ARG A 176 13.02 4.52 12.68
N LEU A 177 12.81 4.65 11.38
CA LEU A 177 13.74 4.13 10.37
C LEU A 177 15.16 4.70 10.47
N HIS A 178 15.32 5.94 10.98
CA HIS A 178 16.63 6.56 11.20
C HIS A 178 17.48 5.83 12.27
N ASN A 179 16.88 5.02 13.15
CA ASN A 179 17.57 4.17 14.11
C ASN A 179 17.32 2.69 13.79
N LYS A 180 17.83 2.25 12.64
CA LYS A 180 17.61 0.89 12.09
C LYS A 180 17.92 -0.20 13.09
N LYS A 181 19.05 -0.10 13.82
CA LYS A 181 19.47 -1.13 14.78
C LYS A 181 18.42 -1.36 15.87
N ASN A 182 17.96 -0.28 16.49
CA ASN A 182 16.96 -0.37 17.53
C ASN A 182 15.63 -0.91 17.00
N LEU A 183 15.23 -0.46 15.79
CA LEU A 183 14.00 -0.97 15.15
C LEU A 183 14.10 -2.47 14.85
N MET A 184 15.25 -2.95 14.36
CA MET A 184 15.48 -4.38 14.12
C MET A 184 15.39 -5.20 15.41
N GLU A 185 16.02 -4.72 16.49
CA GLU A 185 15.99 -5.39 17.80
C GLU A 185 14.57 -5.45 18.37
N GLU A 186 13.79 -4.37 18.23
CA GLU A 186 12.39 -4.27 18.65
C GLU A 186 11.51 -5.24 17.86
N LEU A 187 11.58 -5.21 16.51
CA LEU A 187 10.80 -6.11 15.66
C LEU A 187 11.19 -7.57 15.89
N ALA A 188 12.47 -7.88 16.03
CA ALA A 188 12.94 -9.24 16.35
C ALA A 188 12.41 -9.75 17.70
N LYS A 189 12.25 -8.85 18.68
CA LYS A 189 11.65 -9.20 19.98
C LYS A 189 10.16 -9.46 19.84
N ILE A 190 9.45 -8.63 19.08
CA ILE A 190 8.02 -8.80 18.80
C ILE A 190 7.80 -10.13 18.07
N TYR A 191 8.57 -10.44 17.02
CA TYR A 191 8.43 -11.70 16.26
C TYR A 191 8.62 -12.92 17.14
N ARG A 192 9.62 -12.92 18.05
CA ARG A 192 9.81 -14.02 19.01
C ARG A 192 8.60 -14.24 19.92
N ILE A 193 7.89 -13.17 20.29
CA ILE A 193 6.67 -13.26 21.08
C ILE A 193 5.55 -13.88 20.26
N ILE A 194 5.35 -13.41 19.03
CA ILE A 194 4.34 -13.93 18.12
C ILE A 194 4.59 -15.42 17.86
N ASP A 195 5.82 -15.81 17.50
CA ASP A 195 6.20 -17.21 17.24
C ASP A 195 5.94 -18.11 18.45
N LYS A 196 6.18 -17.59 19.66
CA LYS A 196 5.95 -18.35 20.89
C LYS A 196 4.48 -18.51 21.26
N LYS A 197 3.68 -17.45 21.04
CA LYS A 197 2.27 -17.40 21.47
C LYS A 197 1.29 -17.87 20.41
N LEU A 198 1.62 -17.62 19.15
CA LEU A 198 0.80 -17.93 17.98
C LEU A 198 1.64 -18.65 16.90
N PRO A 199 2.16 -19.86 17.19
CA PRO A 199 3.14 -20.53 16.31
C PRO A 199 2.60 -20.92 14.94
N TYR A 200 1.28 -21.00 14.78
CA TYR A 200 0.61 -21.43 13.54
C TYR A 200 -0.37 -20.38 13.01
N CYS A 201 -0.27 -19.14 13.48
CA CYS A 201 -1.14 -18.08 12.98
C CYS A 201 -0.70 -17.58 11.61
N ASP A 202 -1.67 -17.17 10.81
CA ASP A 202 -1.38 -16.33 9.65
C ASP A 202 -0.90 -14.96 10.12
N ARG A 203 0.18 -14.51 9.48
CA ARG A 203 0.85 -13.27 9.83
C ARG A 203 1.03 -12.40 8.61
N GLU A 204 0.57 -11.17 8.72
CA GLU A 204 0.87 -10.12 7.75
C GLU A 204 1.72 -9.03 8.35
N ILE A 205 2.75 -8.61 7.63
CA ILE A 205 3.61 -7.49 7.97
C ILE A 205 3.43 -6.45 6.89
N LEU A 206 2.58 -5.47 7.18
CA LEU A 206 2.19 -4.44 6.23
C LEU A 206 3.06 -3.20 6.37
N LEU A 207 3.78 -2.86 5.31
CA LEU A 207 4.50 -1.59 5.22
C LEU A 207 3.59 -0.50 4.67
N VAL A 208 3.36 0.53 5.48
CA VAL A 208 2.59 1.71 5.07
C VAL A 208 3.52 2.75 4.48
N LEU A 209 3.25 3.17 3.25
CA LEU A 209 4.00 4.16 2.49
C LEU A 209 3.08 5.31 2.06
N ASP A 210 3.60 6.52 2.08
CA ASP A 210 2.93 7.73 1.57
C ASP A 210 3.23 7.86 0.07
N ALA A 211 2.21 7.72 -0.77
CA ALA A 211 2.33 7.77 -2.23
C ALA A 211 2.81 9.16 -2.73
N THR A 212 2.52 10.23 -1.99
CA THR A 212 2.94 11.59 -2.36
C THR A 212 4.46 11.79 -2.34
N THR A 213 5.19 10.89 -1.69
CA THR A 213 6.66 10.93 -1.62
C THR A 213 7.36 10.33 -2.84
N GLY A 214 6.59 9.76 -3.81
CA GLY A 214 7.13 9.25 -5.07
C GLY A 214 8.26 8.23 -4.87
N GLN A 215 9.39 8.42 -5.54
CA GLN A 215 10.55 7.52 -5.44
C GLN A 215 11.14 7.38 -4.02
N ASN A 216 10.89 8.34 -3.12
CA ASN A 216 11.29 8.19 -1.73
C ASN A 216 10.53 7.06 -1.03
N ALA A 217 9.27 6.78 -1.40
CA ALA A 217 8.53 5.62 -0.88
C ALA A 217 9.23 4.30 -1.24
N VAL A 218 9.74 4.18 -2.47
CA VAL A 218 10.51 3.00 -2.93
C VAL A 218 11.79 2.83 -2.11
N ASN A 219 12.52 3.92 -1.88
CA ASN A 219 13.72 3.89 -1.06
C ASN A 219 13.43 3.50 0.39
N GLN A 220 12.36 4.04 0.99
CA GLN A 220 11.90 3.63 2.31
C GLN A 220 11.58 2.14 2.36
N ALA A 221 10.88 1.62 1.35
CA ALA A 221 10.55 0.20 1.29
C ALA A 221 11.81 -0.67 1.25
N LYS A 222 12.81 -0.33 0.40
CA LYS A 222 14.12 -1.01 0.35
C LYS A 222 14.80 -1.04 1.72
N GLU A 223 14.74 0.08 2.46
CA GLU A 223 15.30 0.16 3.81
C GLU A 223 14.56 -0.72 4.82
N PHE A 224 13.21 -0.76 4.76
CA PHE A 224 12.42 -1.62 5.63
C PHE A 224 12.59 -3.11 5.31
N MET A 225 12.81 -3.49 4.05
CA MET A 225 13.11 -4.88 3.66
C MET A 225 14.38 -5.42 4.32
N ASN A 226 15.31 -4.54 4.71
CA ASN A 226 16.52 -4.93 5.45
C ASN A 226 16.25 -5.22 6.94
N VAL A 227 15.07 -4.85 7.47
CA VAL A 227 14.75 -4.94 8.90
C VAL A 227 13.53 -5.80 9.20
N ALA A 228 12.68 -6.08 8.21
CA ALA A 228 11.44 -6.85 8.37
C ALA A 228 11.12 -7.67 7.11
N GLU A 229 10.50 -8.83 7.30
CA GLU A 229 9.90 -9.64 6.24
C GLU A 229 8.54 -9.05 5.85
N ILE A 230 8.53 -8.10 4.91
CA ILE A 230 7.31 -7.41 4.48
C ILE A 230 6.49 -8.35 3.60
N THR A 231 5.24 -8.60 3.97
CA THR A 231 4.31 -9.45 3.21
C THR A 231 3.38 -8.66 2.29
N GLY A 232 3.21 -7.37 2.57
CA GLY A 232 2.37 -6.50 1.75
C GLY A 232 2.61 -5.02 2.00
N ILE A 233 2.15 -4.22 1.07
CA ILE A 233 2.26 -2.75 1.12
C ILE A 233 0.86 -2.14 1.18
N VAL A 234 0.72 -1.10 1.98
CA VAL A 234 -0.41 -0.18 1.98
C VAL A 234 0.07 1.17 1.48
N LEU A 235 -0.48 1.65 0.38
CA LEU A 235 -0.19 2.97 -0.17
C LEU A 235 -1.26 3.95 0.26
N THR A 236 -0.87 4.98 0.99
CA THR A 236 -1.77 6.04 1.49
C THR A 236 -1.67 7.30 0.63
N LYS A 237 -2.65 8.19 0.77
CA LYS A 237 -2.70 9.52 0.15
C LYS A 237 -2.62 9.51 -1.37
N LEU A 238 -3.20 8.47 -2.00
CA LEU A 238 -3.27 8.41 -3.47
C LEU A 238 -4.16 9.50 -4.06
N ASP A 239 -5.13 10.00 -3.31
CA ASP A 239 -5.95 11.17 -3.64
C ASP A 239 -5.14 12.48 -3.72
N GLY A 240 -4.03 12.57 -3.03
CA GLY A 240 -3.10 13.71 -3.07
C GLY A 240 -2.08 13.68 -4.20
N THR A 241 -2.07 12.66 -5.05
CA THR A 241 -1.13 12.53 -6.15
C THR A 241 -1.82 12.35 -7.49
N ALA A 242 -1.51 13.20 -8.46
CA ALA A 242 -1.93 13.03 -9.84
C ALA A 242 -1.19 11.87 -10.58
N ARG A 243 -0.34 11.12 -9.88
CA ARG A 243 0.67 10.27 -10.47
C ARG A 243 0.81 8.96 -9.69
N GLY A 244 -0.09 8.01 -9.89
CA GLY A 244 -0.04 6.68 -9.25
C GLY A 244 1.14 5.78 -9.67
N GLY A 245 2.09 6.28 -10.49
CA GLY A 245 3.19 5.50 -11.06
C GLY A 245 4.12 4.83 -10.04
N VAL A 246 4.19 5.37 -8.82
CA VAL A 246 4.97 4.76 -7.72
C VAL A 246 4.52 3.32 -7.40
N VAL A 247 3.23 3.00 -7.60
CA VAL A 247 2.67 1.65 -7.41
C VAL A 247 3.37 0.65 -8.33
N LEU A 248 3.56 1.04 -9.60
CA LEU A 248 4.21 0.21 -10.62
C LEU A 248 5.65 -0.10 -10.23
N THR A 249 6.37 0.94 -9.79
CA THR A 249 7.77 0.83 -9.37
C THR A 249 7.91 -0.10 -8.15
N ILE A 250 7.06 0.08 -7.13
CA ILE A 250 7.06 -0.75 -5.93
C ILE A 250 6.87 -2.22 -6.30
N LYS A 251 5.83 -2.54 -7.06
CA LYS A 251 5.54 -3.93 -7.44
C LYS A 251 6.63 -4.51 -8.34
N ASN A 252 7.10 -3.74 -9.35
CA ASN A 252 8.08 -4.22 -10.31
C ASN A 252 9.48 -4.40 -9.70
N GLU A 253 9.95 -3.44 -8.90
CA GLU A 253 11.31 -3.48 -8.35
C GLU A 253 11.40 -4.28 -7.05
N LEU A 254 10.40 -4.18 -6.16
CA LEU A 254 10.47 -4.79 -4.84
C LEU A 254 9.82 -6.18 -4.80
N LYS A 255 8.96 -6.50 -5.77
CA LYS A 255 8.21 -7.77 -5.84
C LYS A 255 7.33 -8.03 -4.61
N ILE A 256 6.97 -6.97 -3.87
CA ILE A 256 6.05 -7.04 -2.73
C ILE A 256 4.65 -6.64 -3.23
N PRO A 257 3.59 -7.39 -2.89
CA PRO A 257 2.24 -7.05 -3.32
C PRO A 257 1.73 -5.79 -2.62
N VAL A 258 0.98 -4.97 -3.35
CA VAL A 258 0.15 -3.93 -2.78
C VAL A 258 -1.16 -4.57 -2.34
N LYS A 259 -1.50 -4.46 -1.06
CA LYS A 259 -2.73 -5.05 -0.47
C LYS A 259 -3.87 -4.05 -0.42
N PHE A 260 -3.55 -2.82 -0.05
CA PHE A 260 -4.53 -1.74 0.12
C PHE A 260 -4.03 -0.42 -0.43
N ILE A 261 -4.99 0.42 -0.81
CA ILE A 261 -4.77 1.82 -1.18
C ILE A 261 -5.67 2.72 -0.33
N GLY A 262 -5.11 3.84 0.14
CA GLY A 262 -5.83 4.92 0.82
C GLY A 262 -6.08 6.07 -0.14
N VAL A 263 -7.35 6.38 -0.33
CA VAL A 263 -7.84 7.35 -1.33
C VAL A 263 -8.62 8.51 -0.68
N GLY A 264 -8.36 8.80 0.59
CA GLY A 264 -9.00 9.87 1.34
C GLY A 264 -9.00 9.64 2.85
N GLU A 265 -9.75 10.46 3.61
CA GLU A 265 -9.70 10.51 5.08
C GLU A 265 -10.87 9.75 5.77
N LYS A 266 -11.92 9.35 5.05
CA LYS A 266 -13.07 8.63 5.61
C LYS A 266 -12.72 7.18 5.93
N LEU A 267 -13.54 6.52 6.76
CA LEU A 267 -13.36 5.11 7.13
C LEU A 267 -13.31 4.19 5.91
N ASP A 268 -14.14 4.44 4.92
CA ASP A 268 -14.29 3.63 3.71
C ASP A 268 -13.23 3.96 2.63
N ASP A 269 -12.37 4.94 2.86
CA ASP A 269 -11.34 5.37 1.91
C ASP A 269 -10.07 4.51 1.97
N LEU A 270 -10.08 3.39 2.68
CA LEU A 270 -9.09 2.31 2.56
C LEU A 270 -9.71 1.18 1.75
N GLN A 271 -9.19 0.96 0.56
CA GLN A 271 -9.73 -0.02 -0.38
C GLN A 271 -8.74 -1.16 -0.63
N PRO A 272 -9.21 -2.42 -0.76
CA PRO A 272 -8.38 -3.50 -1.30
C PRO A 272 -7.86 -3.11 -2.67
N PHE A 273 -6.58 -3.38 -2.92
CA PHE A 273 -5.97 -3.09 -4.21
C PHE A 273 -6.57 -4.00 -5.29
N LYS A 274 -6.93 -3.43 -6.43
CA LYS A 274 -7.45 -4.13 -7.60
C LYS A 274 -6.63 -3.74 -8.83
N PRO A 275 -5.71 -4.60 -9.28
CA PRO A 275 -4.78 -4.30 -10.38
C PRO A 275 -5.45 -3.79 -11.65
N ASP A 276 -6.51 -4.48 -12.11
CA ASP A 276 -7.23 -4.10 -13.34
C ASP A 276 -7.90 -2.74 -13.25
N VAL A 277 -8.52 -2.44 -12.09
CA VAL A 277 -9.18 -1.15 -11.84
C VAL A 277 -8.14 -0.04 -11.78
N PHE A 278 -7.04 -0.29 -11.06
CA PHE A 278 -5.97 0.68 -10.90
C PHE A 278 -5.27 0.98 -12.25
N ALA A 279 -4.93 -0.06 -13.03
CA ALA A 279 -4.30 0.11 -14.32
C ALA A 279 -5.18 0.91 -15.29
N LYS A 280 -6.49 0.68 -15.30
CA LYS A 280 -7.43 1.49 -16.11
C LYS A 280 -7.45 2.95 -15.64
N ALA A 281 -7.64 3.18 -14.34
CA ALA A 281 -7.70 4.53 -13.77
C ALA A 281 -6.40 5.33 -14.01
N LEU A 282 -5.24 4.68 -14.07
CA LEU A 282 -3.96 5.33 -14.31
C LEU A 282 -3.89 5.97 -15.71
N PHE A 283 -4.63 5.43 -16.69
CA PHE A 283 -4.64 5.87 -18.09
C PHE A 283 -5.96 6.54 -18.51
N GLU A 284 -6.97 6.62 -17.62
CA GLU A 284 -8.20 7.37 -17.87
C GLU A 284 -8.03 8.85 -17.46
N ASN A 285 -8.52 9.77 -18.28
CA ASN A 285 -8.49 11.20 -17.97
C ASN A 285 -9.50 11.52 -16.85
N THR A 286 -9.06 12.26 -15.84
CA THR A 286 -9.87 12.74 -14.72
C THR A 286 -10.81 13.91 -15.10
N GLU A 287 -10.97 14.27 -16.37
CA GLU A 287 -11.72 15.46 -16.79
C GLU A 287 -13.24 15.26 -16.98
N GLU A 288 -13.77 14.03 -16.87
CA GLU A 288 -15.23 13.80 -17.08
C GLU A 288 -16.12 13.95 -15.83
N THR A 289 -15.58 14.18 -14.63
CA THR A 289 -16.38 14.20 -13.38
C THR A 289 -16.89 15.58 -12.93
N HIS A 290 -16.72 16.64 -13.72
CA HIS A 290 -17.19 18.01 -13.36
C HIS A 290 -18.25 18.62 -14.29
N LYS A 291 -18.99 17.83 -15.07
CA LYS A 291 -20.02 18.36 -15.98
C LYS A 291 -21.47 18.12 -15.60
N ASP A 292 -21.77 17.43 -14.50
CA ASP A 292 -23.16 17.07 -14.16
C ASP A 292 -23.74 17.74 -12.89
N GLU A 293 -23.10 18.78 -12.34
CA GLU A 293 -23.65 19.48 -11.14
C GLU A 293 -24.08 20.94 -11.36
N ASP A 294 -24.07 21.49 -12.58
CA ASP A 294 -24.47 22.87 -12.84
C ASP A 294 -25.75 23.02 -13.68
N ASP A 295 -26.63 22.03 -13.76
CA ASP A 295 -27.95 22.16 -14.39
C ASP A 295 -29.07 21.52 -13.53
N GLU A 296 -29.34 22.11 -12.35
CA GLU A 296 -30.67 22.10 -11.71
C GLU A 296 -30.93 23.38 -10.92
#